data_e827e06e636c8f3fb2a8378618d4a719
#
_entry.id   e827e06e636c8f3fb2a8378618d4a719
#
_cell.length_a   1.000
_cell.length_b   1.000
_cell.length_c   1.000
_cell.angle_alpha   90.00
_cell.angle_beta   90.00
_cell.angle_gamma   90.00
#
_symmetry.space_group_name_H-M   'P 1'
#
loop_
_entity.id
_entity.type
_entity.pdbx_description
1 polymer ?
#
loop_
_entity_poly.entity_id
_entity_poly.type
_entity_poly.pdbx_seq_one_letter_code
_entity_poly.pdbx_strand_id
1 'polypeptide(L)'
;MNRFPSAEWAAAYQVALNNNPSYRDAGKCWTFGSVAMVVLGDPTIGIDRDVGVVLDVHSGECRGARFVEGIDRFEAAEFTFVASYARWQEIIEAKLDPIKGLMEGKLKLARGDLSTIVRFVEAVRQLVVSASKVPTSFL
;
A
#
# COMPACT_ATOMS: atom_id res chain seq x y z
N MET A 1 2.06 1.15 -19.39
CA MET A 1 1.47 0.93 -18.09
C MET A 1 2.42 0.16 -17.18
N ASN A 2 2.31 0.39 -15.88
CA ASN A 2 3.17 -0.28 -14.91
C ASN A 2 2.49 -1.55 -14.41
N ARG A 3 3.19 -2.68 -14.47
CA ARG A 3 2.65 -3.96 -13.98
C ARG A 3 2.60 -3.93 -12.45
N PHE A 4 1.45 -4.29 -11.87
CA PHE A 4 1.31 -4.41 -10.42
C PHE A 4 1.47 -5.88 -9.99
N PRO A 5 2.27 -6.20 -8.98
CA PRO A 5 3.30 -5.36 -8.38
C PRO A 5 4.63 -5.46 -9.14
N SER A 6 5.42 -4.40 -9.12
CA SER A 6 6.75 -4.36 -9.75
C SER A 6 7.55 -3.17 -9.21
N ALA A 7 8.84 -3.17 -9.49
CA ALA A 7 9.70 -2.02 -9.17
C ALA A 7 9.26 -0.76 -9.92
N GLU A 8 8.82 -0.90 -11.16
CA GLU A 8 8.33 0.21 -11.98
C GLU A 8 7.05 0.81 -11.39
N TRP A 9 6.13 -0.05 -10.95
CA TRP A 9 4.91 0.39 -10.30
C TRP A 9 5.22 1.12 -8.99
N ALA A 10 6.15 0.60 -8.19
CA ALA A 10 6.56 1.24 -6.93
C ALA A 10 7.13 2.64 -7.18
N ALA A 11 7.99 2.80 -8.19
CA ALA A 11 8.55 4.10 -8.54
C ALA A 11 7.48 5.09 -8.99
N ALA A 12 6.54 4.64 -9.83
CA ALA A 12 5.42 5.47 -10.28
C ALA A 12 4.50 5.85 -9.12
N TYR A 13 4.30 4.94 -8.17
CA TYR A 13 3.51 5.19 -6.98
C TYR A 13 4.12 6.28 -6.09
N GLN A 14 5.44 6.25 -5.91
CA GLN A 14 6.14 7.31 -5.18
C GLN A 14 5.89 8.68 -5.81
N VAL A 15 5.98 8.77 -7.12
CA VAL A 15 5.70 10.02 -7.85
C VAL A 15 4.25 10.47 -7.63
N ALA A 16 3.30 9.54 -7.74
CA ALA A 16 1.88 9.83 -7.55
C ALA A 16 1.59 10.35 -6.13
N LEU A 17 2.21 9.76 -5.11
CA LEU A 17 2.08 10.21 -3.72
C LEU A 17 2.61 11.63 -3.53
N ASN A 18 3.81 11.91 -4.05
CA ASN A 18 4.44 13.22 -3.90
C ASN A 18 3.74 14.31 -4.72
N ASN A 19 2.97 13.93 -5.73
CA ASN A 19 2.18 14.85 -6.55
C ASN A 19 0.72 14.96 -6.09
N ASN A 20 0.35 14.30 -4.99
CA ASN A 20 -1.00 14.36 -4.45
C ASN A 20 -1.05 15.32 -3.24
N PRO A 21 -1.53 16.56 -3.41
CA PRO A 21 -1.57 17.52 -2.31
C PRO A 21 -2.48 17.06 -1.16
N SER A 22 -3.51 16.29 -1.45
CA SER A 22 -4.40 15.74 -0.42
C SER A 22 -3.67 14.72 0.46
N TYR A 23 -2.81 13.88 -0.12
CA TYR A 23 -1.97 12.98 0.68
C TYR A 23 -0.96 13.77 1.50
N ARG A 24 -0.30 14.75 0.91
CA ARG A 24 0.70 15.56 1.60
C ARG A 24 0.10 16.26 2.81
N ASP A 25 -1.12 16.77 2.68
CA ASP A 25 -1.82 17.41 3.80
C ASP A 25 -2.28 16.39 4.85
N ALA A 26 -2.92 15.31 4.43
CA ALA A 26 -3.43 14.27 5.33
C ALA A 26 -2.30 13.56 6.09
N GLY A 27 -1.14 13.40 5.45
CA GLY A 27 0.01 12.69 6.01
C GLY A 27 1.04 13.57 6.71
N LYS A 28 0.85 14.89 6.78
CA LYS A 28 1.87 15.81 7.30
C LYS A 28 2.29 15.53 8.74
N CYS A 29 1.40 14.95 9.55
CA CYS A 29 1.69 14.60 10.94
C CYS A 29 2.09 13.13 11.11
N TRP A 30 2.22 12.37 10.02
CA TRP A 30 2.64 10.98 10.08
C TRP A 30 4.15 10.89 10.27
N THR A 31 4.55 10.40 11.44
CA THR A 31 5.96 10.21 11.81
C THR A 31 6.18 8.83 12.45
N PHE A 32 5.31 7.86 12.14
CA PHE A 32 5.25 6.56 12.81
C PHE A 32 6.00 5.46 12.04
N GLY A 33 6.63 5.79 10.93
CA GLY A 33 7.47 4.86 10.20
C GLY A 33 6.92 4.47 8.84
N SER A 34 7.53 3.45 8.25
CA SER A 34 7.21 2.98 6.90
C SER A 34 5.94 2.15 6.86
N VAL A 35 5.37 2.06 5.66
CA VAL A 35 4.14 1.32 5.37
C VAL A 35 4.42 0.32 4.27
N ALA A 36 4.01 -0.93 4.47
CA ALA A 36 4.13 -1.97 3.45
C ALA A 36 2.76 -2.45 2.99
N MET A 37 2.66 -2.71 1.69
CA MET A 37 1.52 -3.36 1.04
C MET A 37 1.98 -4.75 0.63
N VAL A 38 1.52 -5.79 1.30
CA VAL A 38 1.93 -7.18 1.04
C VAL A 38 0.83 -7.90 0.26
N VAL A 39 1.21 -8.44 -0.89
CA VAL A 39 0.38 -9.31 -1.72
C VAL A 39 0.69 -10.75 -1.35
N LEU A 40 -0.33 -11.48 -0.91
CA LEU A 40 -0.17 -12.89 -0.55
C LEU A 40 0.26 -13.71 -1.77
N GLY A 41 1.20 -14.62 -1.57
CA GLY A 41 1.63 -15.56 -2.59
C GLY A 41 0.45 -16.42 -3.05
N ASP A 42 0.37 -16.63 -4.36
CA ASP A 42 -0.64 -17.47 -5.01
C ASP A 42 -0.04 -18.05 -6.29
N PRO A 43 0.47 -19.29 -6.22
CA PRO A 43 1.08 -19.91 -7.40
C PRO A 43 0.15 -20.05 -8.60
N THR A 44 -1.17 -20.06 -8.38
CA THR A 44 -2.15 -20.19 -9.47
C THR A 44 -2.15 -18.98 -10.41
N ILE A 45 -1.64 -17.83 -9.94
CA ILE A 45 -1.51 -16.62 -10.74
C ILE A 45 -0.05 -16.23 -10.98
N GLY A 46 0.88 -17.13 -10.67
CA GLY A 46 2.31 -16.93 -10.93
C GLY A 46 3.04 -16.16 -9.84
N ILE A 47 2.46 -15.98 -8.67
CA ILE A 47 3.09 -15.34 -7.52
C ILE A 47 3.44 -16.44 -6.51
N ASP A 48 4.70 -16.92 -6.55
CA ASP A 48 5.11 -18.10 -5.79
C ASP A 48 5.27 -17.84 -4.30
N ARG A 49 5.45 -16.60 -3.90
CA ARG A 49 5.68 -16.20 -2.49
C ARG A 49 5.11 -14.80 -2.26
N ASP A 50 5.00 -14.40 -1.00
CA ASP A 50 4.54 -13.03 -0.67
C ASP A 50 5.48 -12.01 -1.31
N VAL A 51 4.88 -11.02 -1.95
CA VAL A 51 5.60 -9.89 -2.54
C VAL A 51 4.96 -8.59 -2.05
N GLY A 52 5.65 -7.49 -2.20
CA GLY A 52 5.05 -6.25 -1.75
C GLY A 52 5.82 -5.00 -2.11
N VAL A 53 5.23 -3.88 -1.74
CA VAL A 53 5.81 -2.55 -1.90
C VAL A 53 5.99 -1.95 -0.52
N VAL A 54 7.19 -1.46 -0.23
CA VAL A 54 7.50 -0.77 1.03
C VAL A 54 7.67 0.72 0.73
N LEU A 55 6.90 1.53 1.46
CA LEU A 55 6.90 2.98 1.32
C LEU A 55 7.59 3.62 2.53
N ASP A 56 8.61 4.43 2.26
CA ASP A 56 9.23 5.27 3.27
C ASP A 56 8.50 6.61 3.32
N VAL A 57 7.43 6.68 4.11
CA VAL A 57 6.59 7.86 4.24
C VAL A 57 6.88 8.60 5.53
N HIS A 58 7.00 9.93 5.42
CA HIS A 58 7.28 10.79 6.57
C HIS A 58 6.76 12.20 6.30
N SER A 59 5.96 12.70 7.22
CA SER A 59 5.44 14.08 7.18
C SER A 59 4.79 14.47 5.85
N GLY A 60 4.04 13.55 5.24
CA GLY A 60 3.33 13.78 3.98
C GLY A 60 4.18 13.62 2.73
N GLU A 61 5.40 13.11 2.86
CA GLU A 61 6.31 12.85 1.75
C GLU A 61 6.62 11.37 1.65
N CYS A 62 6.68 10.85 0.43
CA CYS A 62 7.19 9.51 0.16
C CYS A 62 8.66 9.65 -0.28
N ARG A 63 9.58 9.31 0.61
CA ARG A 63 11.02 9.43 0.38
C ARG A 63 11.60 8.28 -0.42
N GLY A 64 10.87 7.18 -0.50
CA GLY A 64 11.27 6.03 -1.28
C GLY A 64 10.14 5.00 -1.37
N ALA A 65 10.12 4.24 -2.45
CA ALA A 65 9.21 3.12 -2.64
C ALA A 65 9.98 2.00 -3.32
N ARG A 66 9.91 0.79 -2.76
CA ARG A 66 10.64 -0.35 -3.31
C ARG A 66 9.75 -1.58 -3.38
N PHE A 67 9.93 -2.35 -4.43
CA PHE A 67 9.30 -3.65 -4.60
C PHE A 67 10.20 -4.73 -3.99
N VAL A 68 9.61 -5.64 -3.21
CA VAL A 68 10.32 -6.72 -2.52
C VAL A 68 9.66 -8.05 -2.84
N GLU A 69 10.42 -8.99 -3.39
CA GLU A 69 10.01 -10.37 -3.55
C GLU A 69 10.38 -11.19 -2.32
N GLY A 70 9.50 -12.09 -1.88
CA GLY A 70 9.73 -12.87 -0.67
C GLY A 70 9.71 -12.00 0.58
N ILE A 71 8.82 -11.04 0.62
CA ILE A 71 8.69 -10.09 1.73
C ILE A 71 8.21 -10.80 3.00
N ASP A 72 8.83 -10.50 4.14
CA ASP A 72 8.36 -10.97 5.43
C ASP A 72 7.37 -9.94 6.00
N ARG A 73 6.09 -10.32 6.09
CA ARG A 73 5.02 -9.43 6.55
C ARG A 73 5.19 -8.95 7.98
N PHE A 74 6.00 -9.64 8.80
CA PHE A 74 6.22 -9.27 10.20
C PHE A 74 7.44 -8.39 10.40
N GLU A 75 8.30 -8.24 9.38
CA GLU A 75 9.56 -7.49 9.44
C GLU A 75 9.63 -6.35 8.43
N ALA A 76 8.67 -6.29 7.48
CA ALA A 76 8.78 -5.43 6.30
C ALA A 76 8.73 -3.93 6.62
N ALA A 77 7.86 -3.54 7.54
CA ALA A 77 7.61 -2.14 7.89
C ALA A 77 6.93 -2.05 9.23
N GLU A 78 6.89 -0.85 9.80
CA GLU A 78 6.20 -0.60 11.08
C GLU A 78 4.70 -0.80 10.94
N PHE A 79 4.14 -0.51 9.76
CA PHE A 79 2.73 -0.75 9.44
C PHE A 79 2.65 -1.60 8.18
N THR A 80 2.07 -2.79 8.29
CA THR A 80 2.04 -3.75 7.19
C THR A 80 0.62 -4.21 6.93
N PHE A 81 0.11 -3.88 5.74
CA PHE A 81 -1.19 -4.32 5.26
C PHE A 81 -1.02 -5.53 4.36
N VAL A 82 -1.86 -6.54 4.56
CA VAL A 82 -1.79 -7.80 3.82
C VAL A 82 -3.15 -8.11 3.21
N ALA A 83 -3.14 -8.47 1.93
CA ALA A 83 -4.34 -8.93 1.24
C ALA A 83 -3.96 -9.83 0.06
N SER A 84 -4.95 -10.55 -0.48
CA SER A 84 -4.79 -11.30 -1.72
C SER A 84 -4.62 -10.34 -2.90
N TYR A 85 -4.10 -10.84 -4.01
CA TYR A 85 -3.97 -10.08 -5.25
C TYR A 85 -5.31 -9.48 -5.68
N ALA A 86 -6.37 -10.28 -5.66
CA ALA A 86 -7.72 -9.83 -6.07
C ALA A 86 -8.21 -8.66 -5.20
N ARG A 87 -7.95 -8.69 -3.89
CA ARG A 87 -8.34 -7.60 -2.99
C ARG A 87 -7.52 -6.34 -3.25
N TRP A 88 -6.22 -6.47 -3.48
CA TRP A 88 -5.40 -5.32 -3.86
C TRP A 88 -5.85 -4.70 -5.16
N GLN A 89 -6.22 -5.52 -6.14
CA GLN A 89 -6.77 -5.02 -7.40
C GLN A 89 -8.04 -4.20 -7.16
N GLU A 90 -8.97 -4.69 -6.36
CA GLU A 90 -10.20 -3.96 -6.00
C GLU A 90 -9.87 -2.62 -5.31
N ILE A 91 -8.90 -2.63 -4.41
CA ILE A 91 -8.48 -1.42 -3.69
C ILE A 91 -7.86 -0.41 -4.65
N ILE A 92 -6.94 -0.84 -5.49
CA ILE A 92 -6.25 0.04 -6.46
C ILE A 92 -7.22 0.57 -7.51
N GLU A 93 -8.21 -0.22 -7.91
CA GLU A 93 -9.26 0.21 -8.84
C GLU A 93 -10.34 1.05 -8.18
N ALA A 94 -10.18 1.39 -6.92
CA ALA A 94 -11.13 2.18 -6.12
C ALA A 94 -12.51 1.52 -5.95
N LYS A 95 -12.57 0.20 -6.02
CA LYS A 95 -13.79 -0.60 -5.81
C LYS A 95 -13.98 -1.02 -4.36
N LEU A 96 -12.93 -0.97 -3.56
CA LEU A 96 -12.95 -1.33 -2.14
C LEU A 96 -12.21 -0.26 -1.34
N ASP A 97 -12.92 0.42 -0.44
CA ASP A 97 -12.31 1.35 0.51
C ASP A 97 -11.40 0.59 1.49
N PRO A 98 -10.16 1.05 1.73
CA PRO A 98 -9.22 0.32 2.58
C PRO A 98 -9.70 0.17 4.02
N ILE A 99 -10.40 1.15 4.58
CA ILE A 99 -10.91 1.08 5.95
C ILE A 99 -12.05 0.06 6.04
N LYS A 100 -12.95 0.06 5.05
CA LYS A 100 -14.00 -0.94 4.95
C LYS A 100 -13.40 -2.34 4.78
N GLY A 101 -12.34 -2.45 3.97
CA GLY A 101 -11.61 -3.71 3.79
C GLY A 101 -11.05 -4.24 5.11
N LEU A 102 -10.47 -3.37 5.93
CA LEU A 102 -9.98 -3.74 7.28
C LEU A 102 -11.12 -4.21 8.18
N MET A 103 -12.24 -3.50 8.20
CA MET A 103 -13.39 -3.85 9.03
C MET A 103 -14.04 -5.18 8.62
N GLU A 104 -14.02 -5.50 7.33
CA GLU A 104 -14.60 -6.72 6.79
C GLU A 104 -13.63 -7.90 6.72
N GLY A 105 -12.37 -7.70 7.15
CA GLY A 105 -11.34 -8.73 7.09
C GLY A 105 -10.79 -9.03 5.71
N LYS A 106 -11.10 -8.20 4.71
CA LYS A 106 -10.59 -8.33 3.34
C LYS A 106 -9.18 -7.80 3.19
N LEU A 107 -8.83 -6.84 4.03
CA LEU A 107 -7.49 -6.29 4.19
C LEU A 107 -7.11 -6.48 5.65
N LYS A 108 -5.90 -6.96 5.93
CA LYS A 108 -5.45 -7.22 7.29
C LYS A 108 -4.26 -6.36 7.64
N LEU A 109 -4.21 -5.88 8.88
CA LEU A 109 -3.05 -5.20 9.44
C LEU A 109 -2.21 -6.26 10.16
N ALA A 110 -1.17 -6.75 9.51
CA ALA A 110 -0.29 -7.80 10.06
C ALA A 110 0.69 -7.24 11.09
N ARG A 111 1.03 -5.97 11.00
CA ARG A 111 1.90 -5.27 11.95
C ARG A 111 1.47 -3.81 12.04
N GLY A 112 1.58 -3.25 13.22
CA GLY A 112 1.22 -1.86 13.47
C GLY A 112 0.02 -1.74 14.39
N ASP A 113 -0.21 -0.54 14.86
CA ASP A 113 -1.25 -0.21 15.80
C ASP A 113 -2.51 0.28 15.07
N LEU A 114 -3.61 -0.44 15.24
CA LEU A 114 -4.88 -0.09 14.59
C LEU A 114 -5.38 1.28 15.04
N SER A 115 -5.17 1.66 16.29
CA SER A 115 -5.63 2.97 16.77
C SER A 115 -4.93 4.13 16.05
N THR A 116 -3.66 3.95 15.68
CA THR A 116 -2.93 4.93 14.85
C THR A 116 -3.55 5.01 13.45
N ILE A 117 -3.87 3.86 12.83
CA ILE A 117 -4.53 3.84 11.52
C ILE A 117 -5.88 4.57 11.57
N VAL A 118 -6.66 4.35 12.63
CA VAL A 118 -7.95 5.03 12.81
C VAL A 118 -7.78 6.55 12.91
N ARG A 119 -6.74 7.03 13.62
CA ARG A 119 -6.44 8.47 13.72
C ARG A 119 -6.03 9.08 12.38
N PHE A 120 -5.41 8.29 11.50
CA PHE A 120 -4.90 8.74 10.20
C PHE A 120 -5.68 8.14 9.03
N VAL A 121 -6.99 7.94 9.22
CA VAL A 121 -7.87 7.36 8.19
C VAL A 121 -7.73 8.06 6.85
N GLU A 122 -7.69 9.40 6.85
CA GLU A 122 -7.60 10.15 5.59
C GLU A 122 -6.26 9.93 4.89
N ALA A 123 -5.15 9.84 5.65
CA ALA A 123 -3.85 9.53 5.07
C ALA A 123 -3.86 8.15 4.40
N VAL A 124 -4.46 7.15 5.07
CA VAL A 124 -4.60 5.80 4.50
C VAL A 124 -5.43 5.82 3.22
N ARG A 125 -6.55 6.55 3.21
CA ARG A 125 -7.38 6.70 2.01
C ARG A 125 -6.61 7.36 0.88
N GLN A 126 -5.82 8.39 1.18
CA GLN A 126 -5.05 9.10 0.16
C GLN A 126 -3.87 8.27 -0.38
N LEU A 127 -3.32 7.36 0.43
CA LEU A 127 -2.38 6.36 -0.09
C LEU A 127 -3.02 5.57 -1.23
N VAL A 128 -4.26 5.12 -1.03
CA VAL A 128 -5.01 4.33 -2.02
C VAL A 128 -5.42 5.19 -3.22
N VAL A 129 -5.89 6.41 -2.99
CA VAL A 129 -6.22 7.33 -4.09
C VAL A 129 -5.00 7.55 -4.99
N SER A 130 -3.81 7.74 -4.40
CA SER A 130 -2.58 7.89 -5.16
C SER A 130 -2.25 6.63 -5.97
N ALA A 131 -2.47 5.44 -5.39
CA ALA A 131 -2.28 4.17 -6.11
C ALA A 131 -3.21 4.06 -7.31
N SER A 132 -4.45 4.51 -7.18
CA SER A 132 -5.44 4.46 -8.27
C SER A 132 -5.07 5.37 -9.44
N LYS A 133 -4.21 6.34 -9.23
CA LYS A 133 -3.73 7.26 -10.28
C LYS A 133 -2.53 6.74 -11.04
N VAL A 134 -1.89 5.68 -10.58
CA VAL A 134 -0.78 5.04 -11.30
C VAL A 134 -1.36 4.28 -12.49
N PRO A 135 -0.89 4.54 -13.73
CA PRO A 135 -1.28 3.72 -14.87
C PRO A 135 -0.83 2.28 -14.63
N THR A 136 -1.78 1.37 -14.45
CA THR A 136 -1.51 0.02 -13.94
C THR A 136 -2.06 -1.05 -14.87
N SER A 137 -1.24 -2.08 -15.12
CA SER A 137 -1.72 -3.32 -15.72
C SER A 137 -1.74 -4.41 -14.65
N PHE A 138 -2.83 -5.18 -14.62
CA PHE A 138 -2.99 -6.31 -13.70
C PHE A 138 -2.79 -7.64 -14.42
N LEU A 139 -2.57 -8.67 -13.63
CA LEU A 139 -2.43 -10.04 -14.16
C LEU A 139 -3.75 -10.56 -14.72
#